data_f3ed8cbe8fdb0b156796598b563f0350
#
_entry.id   f3ed8cbe8fdb0b156796598b563f0350
#
_cell.length_a   1.000
_cell.length_b   1.000
_cell.length_c   1.000
_cell.angle_alpha   90.00
_cell.angle_beta   90.00
_cell.angle_gamma   90.00
#
_symmetry.space_group_name_H-M   'P 1'
#
loop_
_entity.id
_entity.type
_entity.pdbx_description
1 polymer ?
#
loop_
_entity_poly.entity_id
_entity_poly.type
_entity_poly.pdbx_seq_one_letter_code
_entity_poly.pdbx_strand_id
1 'polypeptide(L)'
;FQAEDGIRDQPRSRGLGDVYKRQTVEGAENIPAGACVWAPNHRSYIDTPLQSCIPRRLRFMGKDSMWENWFFGWLFTTIGCFPVSRGSADRAALVTALGVLENGNDPVVAFPEGERKDGPRIFPLFDGAAYLAAKTQVPIVPVGIGGTAKAMPRGSKLLYPKRIHVIIGKPMPPPPLNEKGRLSRNDVRATTETLREEIQVLFDQAQVVCGDPNVYEPGSEPDSRVPEE
;
A
#
# COMPACT_ATOMS: atom_id res chain seq x y z
N PHE A 1 2.44 -35.07 -46.64
CA PHE A 1 3.66 -35.16 -45.84
C PHE A 1 3.53 -34.14 -44.70
N GLN A 2 3.44 -34.66 -43.50
CA GLN A 2 3.35 -33.94 -42.27
C GLN A 2 4.64 -33.23 -41.90
N ALA A 3 4.55 -32.05 -41.37
CA ALA A 3 5.49 -31.53 -40.39
C ALA A 3 4.71 -30.69 -39.37
N GLU A 4 4.36 -31.33 -38.28
CA GLU A 4 4.00 -30.65 -37.04
C GLU A 4 5.31 -30.12 -36.42
N ASP A 5 5.55 -28.85 -36.55
CA ASP A 5 6.57 -28.18 -35.74
C ASP A 5 5.87 -27.55 -34.52
N GLY A 6 6.05 -28.25 -33.41
CA GLY A 6 5.68 -27.81 -32.09
C GLY A 6 6.33 -26.48 -31.76
N ILE A 7 5.52 -25.48 -31.63
CA ILE A 7 5.90 -24.21 -31.00
C ILE A 7 6.23 -24.53 -29.53
N ARG A 8 7.52 -24.66 -29.24
CA ARG A 8 8.05 -24.71 -27.89
C ARG A 8 7.65 -23.42 -27.19
N ASP A 9 6.73 -23.56 -26.28
CA ASP A 9 6.36 -22.55 -25.29
C ASP A 9 7.62 -21.99 -24.62
N GLN A 10 7.99 -20.79 -24.99
CA GLN A 10 9.11 -20.08 -24.37
C GLN A 10 8.69 -19.55 -22.99
N PRO A 11 9.48 -19.73 -21.91
CA PRO A 11 9.11 -19.34 -20.54
C PRO A 11 9.30 -17.85 -20.28
N ARG A 12 8.81 -16.95 -21.16
CA ARG A 12 9.14 -15.52 -21.09
C ARG A 12 8.06 -14.56 -20.62
N SER A 13 6.87 -15.00 -20.20
CA SER A 13 5.84 -14.07 -19.69
C SER A 13 4.93 -14.63 -18.59
N ARG A 14 5.29 -15.74 -17.99
CA ARG A 14 4.42 -16.44 -17.03
C ARG A 14 4.34 -15.78 -15.64
N GLY A 15 5.26 -14.92 -15.25
CA GLY A 15 5.35 -14.42 -13.88
C GLY A 15 4.22 -13.45 -13.49
N LEU A 16 4.09 -12.34 -14.17
CA LEU A 16 3.14 -11.28 -13.78
C LEU A 16 1.69 -11.69 -14.08
N GLY A 17 1.41 -12.23 -15.26
CA GLY A 17 0.06 -12.62 -15.68
C GLY A 17 -0.56 -13.72 -14.81
N ASP A 18 0.23 -14.69 -14.31
CA ASP A 18 -0.26 -15.75 -13.43
C ASP A 18 -0.52 -15.25 -12.01
N VAL A 19 0.25 -14.26 -11.53
CA VAL A 19 -0.01 -13.60 -10.24
C VAL A 19 -1.29 -12.78 -10.31
N TYR A 20 -1.52 -12.04 -11.39
CA TYR A 20 -2.75 -11.29 -11.62
C TYR A 20 -4.00 -12.20 -11.65
N LYS A 21 -3.93 -13.37 -12.29
CA LYS A 21 -5.04 -14.34 -12.32
C LYS A 21 -5.34 -15.00 -10.97
N ARG A 22 -4.40 -14.95 -10.02
CA ARG A 22 -4.55 -15.52 -8.67
C ARG A 22 -4.79 -14.46 -7.60
N GLN A 23 -4.90 -13.19 -8.00
CA GLN A 23 -5.26 -12.10 -7.12
C GLN A 23 -6.78 -12.04 -6.97
N THR A 24 -7.22 -11.89 -5.74
CA THR A 24 -8.62 -11.62 -5.40
C THR A 24 -8.71 -10.35 -4.56
N VAL A 25 -9.77 -9.58 -4.76
CA VAL A 25 -10.03 -8.32 -4.05
C VAL A 25 -11.40 -8.43 -3.38
N GLU A 26 -11.46 -8.06 -2.12
CA GLU A 26 -12.67 -8.00 -1.29
C GLU A 26 -12.87 -6.57 -0.76
N GLY A 27 -14.12 -6.15 -0.56
CA GLY A 27 -14.42 -4.82 -0.02
C GLY A 27 -14.32 -3.70 -1.06
N ALA A 28 -14.41 -3.99 -2.36
CA ALA A 28 -14.35 -2.96 -3.41
C ALA A 28 -15.46 -1.89 -3.26
N GLU A 29 -16.58 -2.25 -2.65
CA GLU A 29 -17.70 -1.35 -2.30
C GLU A 29 -17.33 -0.30 -1.25
N ASN A 30 -16.26 -0.53 -0.49
CA ASN A 30 -15.74 0.40 0.51
C ASN A 30 -14.90 1.54 -0.10
N ILE A 31 -14.63 1.51 -1.40
CA ILE A 31 -13.81 2.54 -2.04
C ILE A 31 -14.62 3.84 -2.16
N PRO A 32 -14.20 4.94 -1.52
CA PRO A 32 -14.91 6.21 -1.60
C PRO A 32 -14.96 6.73 -3.04
N ALA A 33 -16.03 7.41 -3.43
CA ALA A 33 -16.13 8.05 -4.74
C ALA A 33 -15.14 9.22 -4.92
N GLY A 34 -14.78 9.90 -3.83
CA GLY A 34 -13.85 11.03 -3.79
C GLY A 34 -12.42 10.66 -3.43
N ALA A 35 -11.57 11.64 -3.21
CA ALA A 35 -10.22 11.46 -2.71
C ALA A 35 -10.22 10.77 -1.34
N CYS A 36 -9.20 9.97 -1.08
CA CYS A 36 -8.98 9.35 0.23
C CYS A 36 -7.49 9.04 0.42
N VAL A 37 -7.09 8.83 1.66
CA VAL A 37 -5.78 8.27 1.98
C VAL A 37 -5.92 6.75 1.99
N TRP A 38 -5.23 6.09 1.09
CA TRP A 38 -5.21 4.64 0.94
C TRP A 38 -4.03 4.07 1.73
N ALA A 39 -4.30 3.33 2.79
CA ALA A 39 -3.31 2.93 3.78
C ALA A 39 -3.13 1.40 3.86
N PRO A 40 -2.29 0.79 3.00
CA PRO A 40 -2.00 -0.64 3.02
C PRO A 40 -0.83 -0.98 3.94
N ASN A 41 -0.76 -2.25 4.39
CA ASN A 41 0.49 -2.82 4.90
C ASN A 41 1.51 -2.97 3.76
N HIS A 42 2.81 -3.10 4.12
CA HIS A 42 3.90 -3.20 3.14
C HIS A 42 4.83 -4.37 3.43
N ARG A 43 4.77 -5.42 2.59
CA ARG A 43 5.56 -6.65 2.75
C ARG A 43 6.47 -6.96 1.56
N SER A 44 6.13 -6.44 0.37
CA SER A 44 6.83 -6.80 -0.86
C SER A 44 6.90 -5.64 -1.85
N TYR A 45 7.85 -5.68 -2.77
CA TYR A 45 7.91 -4.73 -3.90
C TYR A 45 6.69 -4.80 -4.81
N ILE A 46 6.01 -5.96 -4.85
CA ILE A 46 4.83 -6.13 -5.71
C ILE A 46 3.56 -5.53 -5.09
N ASP A 47 3.58 -5.09 -3.82
CA ASP A 47 2.40 -4.46 -3.20
C ASP A 47 1.92 -3.23 -3.99
N THR A 48 2.83 -2.43 -4.55
CA THR A 48 2.48 -1.25 -5.35
C THR A 48 1.84 -1.62 -6.69
N PRO A 49 2.47 -2.39 -7.60
CA PRO A 49 1.86 -2.71 -8.88
C PRO A 49 0.60 -3.56 -8.76
N LEU A 50 0.46 -4.40 -7.74
CA LEU A 50 -0.74 -5.20 -7.51
C LEU A 50 -1.98 -4.35 -7.24
N GLN A 51 -1.83 -3.23 -6.58
CA GLN A 51 -2.93 -2.32 -6.31
C GLN A 51 -3.45 -1.62 -7.58
N SER A 52 -2.70 -1.66 -8.70
CA SER A 52 -3.20 -1.18 -10.00
C SER A 52 -4.37 -2.04 -10.55
N CYS A 53 -4.65 -3.20 -9.97
CA CYS A 53 -5.80 -4.04 -10.31
C CYS A 53 -7.09 -3.62 -9.61
N ILE A 54 -7.03 -2.70 -8.66
CA ILE A 54 -8.20 -2.14 -7.99
C ILE A 54 -8.97 -1.29 -9.01
N PRO A 55 -10.31 -1.34 -9.05
CA PRO A 55 -11.13 -0.68 -10.05
C PRO A 55 -11.18 0.85 -9.85
N ARG A 56 -10.06 1.43 -9.42
CA ARG A 56 -9.88 2.85 -9.24
C ARG A 56 -8.41 3.24 -9.43
N ARG A 57 -8.18 4.39 -10.05
CA ARG A 57 -6.83 4.91 -10.23
C ARG A 57 -6.28 5.35 -8.87
N LEU A 58 -5.21 4.69 -8.42
CA LEU A 58 -4.49 5.06 -7.22
C LEU A 58 -3.26 5.91 -7.58
N ARG A 59 -2.90 6.84 -6.70
CA ARG A 59 -1.72 7.70 -6.84
C ARG A 59 -0.65 7.28 -5.85
N PHE A 60 0.53 6.93 -6.35
CA PHE A 60 1.63 6.39 -5.55
C PHE A 60 2.76 7.40 -5.45
N MET A 61 3.34 7.55 -4.26
CA MET A 61 4.57 8.31 -4.04
C MET A 61 5.77 7.46 -4.41
N GLY A 62 6.54 7.86 -5.40
CA GLY A 62 7.77 7.19 -5.81
C GLY A 62 9.00 8.07 -5.61
N LYS A 63 10.16 7.47 -5.32
CA LYS A 63 11.42 8.22 -5.22
C LYS A 63 11.74 8.89 -6.56
N ASP A 64 12.11 10.18 -6.53
CA ASP A 64 12.46 10.98 -7.72
C ASP A 64 13.51 10.32 -8.63
N SER A 65 14.51 9.64 -8.04
CA SER A 65 15.51 8.91 -8.81
C SER A 65 14.94 7.80 -9.74
N MET A 66 13.69 7.38 -9.54
CA MET A 66 13.01 6.45 -10.45
C MET A 66 12.65 7.11 -11.78
N TRP A 67 12.63 8.43 -11.85
CA TRP A 67 12.35 9.22 -13.06
C TRP A 67 13.61 9.67 -13.81
N GLU A 68 14.81 9.38 -13.32
CA GLU A 68 16.08 9.69 -14.03
C GLU A 68 16.15 8.99 -15.40
N ASN A 69 15.53 7.81 -15.53
CA ASN A 69 15.37 7.14 -16.80
C ASN A 69 14.01 7.49 -17.41
N TRP A 70 13.99 8.03 -18.63
CA TRP A 70 12.78 8.47 -19.32
C TRP A 70 11.70 7.39 -19.47
N PHE A 71 12.12 6.14 -19.76
CA PHE A 71 11.20 5.01 -19.94
C PHE A 71 10.53 4.63 -18.61
N PHE A 72 11.29 4.52 -17.55
CA PHE A 72 10.74 4.24 -16.22
C PHE A 72 9.92 5.43 -15.70
N GLY A 73 10.34 6.66 -15.94
CA GLY A 73 9.57 7.85 -15.60
C GLY A 73 8.21 7.88 -16.30
N TRP A 74 8.17 7.58 -17.59
CA TRP A 74 6.92 7.44 -18.34
C TRP A 74 6.05 6.31 -17.78
N LEU A 75 6.64 5.12 -17.56
CA LEU A 75 5.92 3.96 -17.02
C LEU A 75 5.31 4.26 -15.65
N PHE A 76 6.09 4.79 -14.71
CA PHE A 76 5.61 5.11 -13.36
C PHE A 76 4.51 6.18 -13.38
N THR A 77 4.66 7.21 -14.19
CA THR A 77 3.63 8.24 -14.34
C THR A 77 2.33 7.64 -14.91
N THR A 78 2.44 6.72 -15.86
CA THR A 78 1.28 6.05 -16.47
C THR A 78 0.50 5.21 -15.45
N ILE A 79 1.18 4.51 -14.55
CA ILE A 79 0.53 3.73 -13.48
C ILE A 79 0.10 4.57 -12.28
N GLY A 80 0.22 5.90 -12.34
CA GLY A 80 -0.26 6.81 -11.31
C GLY A 80 0.77 7.22 -10.27
N CYS A 81 2.05 6.84 -10.43
CA CYS A 81 3.11 7.30 -9.54
C CYS A 81 3.45 8.78 -9.79
N PHE A 82 3.82 9.48 -8.74
CA PHE A 82 4.38 10.83 -8.81
C PHE A 82 5.69 10.91 -8.02
N PRO A 83 6.68 11.69 -8.50
CA PRO A 83 7.99 11.77 -7.86
C PRO A 83 7.94 12.55 -6.56
N VAL A 84 8.69 12.08 -5.56
CA VAL A 84 8.95 12.78 -4.32
C VAL A 84 10.44 12.72 -3.99
N SER A 85 11.02 13.85 -3.62
CA SER A 85 12.43 13.96 -3.25
C SER A 85 12.65 13.45 -1.84
N ARG A 86 13.54 12.47 -1.65
CA ARG A 86 13.93 11.96 -0.34
C ARG A 86 15.24 12.61 0.08
N GLY A 87 15.19 13.43 1.12
CA GLY A 87 16.45 14.07 1.60
C GLY A 87 16.25 15.10 2.71
N SER A 88 15.24 15.91 2.60
CA SER A 88 14.59 16.68 3.68
C SER A 88 13.11 16.27 3.78
N ALA A 89 12.96 15.17 3.59
CA ALA A 89 12.34 14.09 2.86
C ALA A 89 10.84 14.00 3.07
N ASP A 90 10.36 13.86 4.28
CA ASP A 90 8.94 13.59 4.53
C ASP A 90 8.05 14.81 4.25
N ARG A 91 8.58 16.01 4.45
CA ARG A 91 7.79 17.24 4.28
C ARG A 91 7.45 17.52 2.81
N ALA A 92 8.39 17.33 1.88
CA ALA A 92 8.14 17.54 0.46
C ALA A 92 7.17 16.50 -0.10
N ALA A 93 7.30 15.24 0.32
CA ALA A 93 6.38 14.17 -0.03
C ALA A 93 4.97 14.45 0.47
N LEU A 94 4.84 14.90 1.73
CA LEU A 94 3.56 15.29 2.32
C LEU A 94 2.92 16.46 1.59
N VAL A 95 3.68 17.52 1.26
CA VAL A 95 3.16 18.68 0.51
C VAL A 95 2.65 18.26 -0.86
N THR A 96 3.38 17.41 -1.58
CA THR A 96 2.93 16.90 -2.88
C THR A 96 1.67 16.05 -2.76
N ALA A 97 1.61 15.18 -1.76
CA ALA A 97 0.45 14.34 -1.48
C ALA A 97 -0.79 15.18 -1.11
N LEU A 98 -0.62 16.24 -0.31
CA LEU A 98 -1.68 17.21 0.00
C LEU A 98 -2.22 17.84 -1.28
N GLY A 99 -1.33 18.32 -2.16
CA GLY A 99 -1.76 18.92 -3.44
C GLY A 99 -2.54 17.95 -4.33
N VAL A 100 -2.20 16.66 -4.32
CA VAL A 100 -2.95 15.63 -5.08
C VAL A 100 -4.32 15.39 -4.45
N LEU A 101 -4.43 15.33 -3.11
CA LEU A 101 -5.69 15.13 -2.40
C LEU A 101 -6.63 16.35 -2.49
N GLU A 102 -6.10 17.56 -2.44
CA GLU A 102 -6.86 18.80 -2.48
C GLU A 102 -7.39 19.12 -3.89
N ASN A 103 -6.60 18.84 -4.93
CA ASN A 103 -6.91 19.22 -6.32
C ASN A 103 -7.42 18.05 -7.16
N GLY A 104 -7.42 16.83 -6.64
CA GLY A 104 -7.83 15.61 -7.34
C GLY A 104 -8.97 14.87 -6.64
N ASN A 105 -9.51 13.89 -7.36
CA ASN A 105 -10.47 12.93 -6.81
C ASN A 105 -9.84 11.55 -6.59
N ASP A 106 -8.53 11.42 -6.85
CA ASP A 106 -7.85 10.13 -6.79
C ASP A 106 -7.37 9.81 -5.36
N PRO A 107 -7.48 8.55 -4.93
CA PRO A 107 -6.84 8.10 -3.70
C PRO A 107 -5.32 8.23 -3.75
N VAL A 108 -4.70 8.69 -2.67
CA VAL A 108 -3.25 8.72 -2.49
C VAL A 108 -2.82 7.57 -1.60
N VAL A 109 -1.94 6.72 -2.11
CA VAL A 109 -1.39 5.58 -1.36
C VAL A 109 -0.26 6.06 -0.47
N ALA A 110 -0.44 5.86 0.81
CA ALA A 110 0.56 6.07 1.84
C ALA A 110 0.80 4.76 2.57
N PHE A 111 1.98 4.17 2.45
CA PHE A 111 2.37 3.01 3.24
C PHE A 111 2.75 3.48 4.65
N PRO A 112 1.89 3.30 5.66
CA PRO A 112 2.10 3.97 6.95
C PRO A 112 3.23 3.33 7.77
N GLU A 113 3.70 2.14 7.41
CA GLU A 113 4.88 1.51 8.00
C GLU A 113 6.20 2.14 7.53
N GLY A 114 6.17 3.05 6.54
CA GLY A 114 7.31 3.79 5.99
C GLY A 114 8.25 2.96 5.12
N GLU A 115 8.41 1.69 5.42
CA GLU A 115 9.24 0.74 4.68
C GLU A 115 8.61 -0.67 4.70
N ARG A 116 9.14 -1.56 3.87
CA ARG A 116 8.70 -2.97 3.89
C ARG A 116 9.14 -3.63 5.19
N LYS A 117 8.19 -4.25 5.88
CA LYS A 117 8.40 -4.99 7.11
C LYS A 117 8.23 -6.49 6.88
N ASP A 118 8.89 -7.30 7.69
CA ASP A 118 8.76 -8.74 7.69
C ASP A 118 7.94 -9.20 8.90
N GLY A 119 7.33 -10.39 8.80
CA GLY A 119 6.61 -11.02 9.89
C GLY A 119 5.10 -10.73 9.90
N PRO A 120 4.40 -11.30 10.92
CA PRO A 120 2.94 -11.31 10.97
C PRO A 120 2.34 -10.02 11.53
N ARG A 121 3.10 -9.19 12.24
CA ARG A 121 2.60 -8.01 12.93
C ARG A 121 2.74 -6.76 12.08
N ILE A 122 1.77 -5.87 12.18
CA ILE A 122 1.89 -4.50 11.70
C ILE A 122 2.71 -3.71 12.73
N PHE A 123 3.81 -3.15 12.27
CA PHE A 123 4.71 -2.35 13.09
C PHE A 123 4.07 -1.00 13.46
N PRO A 124 4.61 -0.26 14.45
CA PRO A 124 4.17 1.10 14.72
C PRO A 124 4.16 1.94 13.46
N LEU A 125 3.08 2.66 13.25
CA LEU A 125 2.87 3.45 12.04
C LEU A 125 3.36 4.89 12.23
N PHE A 126 3.84 5.49 11.13
CA PHE A 126 4.06 6.93 11.07
C PHE A 126 2.74 7.69 10.95
N ASP A 127 2.67 8.86 11.55
CA ASP A 127 1.47 9.71 11.57
C ASP A 127 1.10 10.33 10.21
N GLY A 128 1.91 10.12 9.17
CA GLY A 128 1.77 10.76 7.85
C GLY A 128 0.41 10.53 7.20
N ALA A 129 -0.13 9.30 7.25
CA ALA A 129 -1.45 8.98 6.67
C ALA A 129 -2.58 9.73 7.40
N ALA A 130 -2.59 9.71 8.73
CA ALA A 130 -3.57 10.41 9.55
C ALA A 130 -3.42 11.94 9.40
N TYR A 131 -2.20 12.45 9.31
CA TYR A 131 -1.94 13.87 9.06
C TYR A 131 -2.48 14.34 7.70
N LEU A 132 -2.24 13.57 6.62
CA LEU A 132 -2.78 13.88 5.28
C LEU A 132 -4.31 13.94 5.32
N ALA A 133 -4.95 12.92 5.90
CA ALA A 133 -6.40 12.85 6.05
C ALA A 133 -6.95 14.03 6.85
N ALA A 134 -6.30 14.39 7.95
CA ALA A 134 -6.73 15.51 8.80
C ALA A 134 -6.61 16.86 8.05
N LYS A 135 -5.55 17.07 7.28
CA LYS A 135 -5.36 18.32 6.54
C LYS A 135 -6.33 18.51 5.40
N THR A 136 -6.67 17.44 4.70
CA THR A 136 -7.56 17.47 3.54
C THR A 136 -9.00 17.09 3.87
N GLN A 137 -9.28 16.66 5.11
CA GLN A 137 -10.59 16.22 5.58
C GLN A 137 -11.18 15.08 4.72
N VAL A 138 -10.29 14.23 4.15
CA VAL A 138 -10.68 13.03 3.41
C VAL A 138 -10.61 11.79 4.30
N PRO A 139 -11.38 10.72 4.01
CA PRO A 139 -11.32 9.49 4.78
C PRO A 139 -10.01 8.73 4.58
N ILE A 140 -9.65 7.89 5.55
CA ILE A 140 -8.56 6.92 5.47
C ILE A 140 -9.16 5.55 5.16
N VAL A 141 -8.64 4.85 4.16
CA VAL A 141 -9.06 3.49 3.80
C VAL A 141 -7.98 2.51 4.22
N PRO A 142 -8.18 1.74 5.30
CA PRO A 142 -7.24 0.69 5.69
C PRO A 142 -7.30 -0.47 4.70
N VAL A 143 -6.14 -1.06 4.37
CA VAL A 143 -6.08 -2.16 3.40
C VAL A 143 -5.13 -3.25 3.90
N GLY A 144 -5.62 -4.50 3.88
CA GLY A 144 -4.84 -5.69 4.18
C GLY A 144 -4.40 -6.39 2.89
N ILE A 145 -3.10 -6.62 2.73
CA ILE A 145 -2.53 -7.34 1.57
C ILE A 145 -1.84 -8.59 2.08
N GLY A 146 -2.40 -9.76 1.75
CA GLY A 146 -1.83 -11.06 2.09
C GLY A 146 -1.13 -11.75 0.91
N GLY A 147 -0.17 -12.64 1.21
CA GLY A 147 0.49 -13.52 0.25
C GLY A 147 1.66 -12.91 -0.53
N THR A 148 1.85 -11.59 -0.52
CA THR A 148 2.88 -10.91 -1.33
C THR A 148 4.31 -11.23 -0.88
N ALA A 149 4.55 -11.40 0.42
CA ALA A 149 5.85 -11.79 0.95
C ALA A 149 6.32 -13.16 0.41
N LYS A 150 5.41 -14.10 0.18
CA LYS A 150 5.70 -15.40 -0.44
C LYS A 150 5.75 -15.35 -1.96
N ALA A 151 4.98 -14.44 -2.58
CA ALA A 151 4.98 -14.25 -4.01
C ALA A 151 6.29 -13.59 -4.50
N MET A 152 6.84 -12.66 -3.74
CA MET A 152 8.14 -12.05 -3.99
C MET A 152 8.84 -11.76 -2.66
N PRO A 153 9.58 -12.76 -2.11
CA PRO A 153 10.29 -12.62 -0.86
C PRO A 153 11.34 -11.48 -0.89
N ARG A 154 11.63 -10.92 0.27
CA ARG A 154 12.66 -9.88 0.42
C ARG A 154 14.00 -10.38 -0.11
N GLY A 155 14.65 -9.58 -0.96
CA GLY A 155 15.91 -9.95 -1.63
C GLY A 155 15.75 -10.80 -2.89
N SER A 156 14.57 -11.36 -3.17
CA SER A 156 14.30 -12.08 -4.40
C SER A 156 13.99 -11.12 -5.54
N LYS A 157 14.53 -11.45 -6.75
CA LYS A 157 14.12 -10.83 -8.02
C LYS A 157 13.13 -11.71 -8.78
N LEU A 158 12.82 -12.90 -8.25
CA LEU A 158 11.91 -13.85 -8.87
C LEU A 158 10.52 -13.70 -8.27
N LEU A 159 9.52 -13.80 -9.14
CA LEU A 159 8.11 -13.80 -8.78
C LEU A 159 7.58 -15.23 -8.80
N TYR A 160 7.04 -15.67 -7.67
CA TYR A 160 6.45 -17.00 -7.52
C TYR A 160 4.93 -16.93 -7.65
N PRO A 161 4.29 -17.88 -8.32
CA PRO A 161 2.84 -17.89 -8.55
C PRO A 161 2.10 -18.30 -7.26
N LYS A 162 2.08 -17.42 -6.29
CA LYS A 162 1.33 -17.57 -5.03
C LYS A 162 -0.01 -16.86 -5.10
N ARG A 163 -0.94 -17.29 -4.27
CA ARG A 163 -2.22 -16.60 -4.08
C ARG A 163 -1.98 -15.29 -3.36
N ILE A 164 -2.64 -14.23 -3.84
CA ILE A 164 -2.61 -12.91 -3.23
C ILE A 164 -4.06 -12.49 -2.99
N HIS A 165 -4.31 -11.94 -1.82
CA HIS A 165 -5.62 -11.42 -1.46
C HIS A 165 -5.50 -10.02 -0.90
N VAL A 166 -6.37 -9.13 -1.39
CA VAL A 166 -6.45 -7.73 -0.94
C VAL A 166 -7.82 -7.53 -0.31
N ILE A 167 -7.86 -7.07 0.92
CA ILE A 167 -9.08 -6.71 1.63
C ILE A 167 -9.09 -5.21 1.86
N ILE A 168 -10.13 -4.55 1.36
CA ILE A 168 -10.36 -3.13 1.50
C ILE A 168 -11.31 -2.92 2.68
N GLY A 169 -10.82 -2.33 3.74
CA GLY A 169 -11.60 -2.04 4.94
C GLY A 169 -12.56 -0.88 4.77
N LYS A 170 -13.42 -0.68 5.75
CA LYS A 170 -14.34 0.46 5.79
C LYS A 170 -13.56 1.77 5.92
N PRO A 171 -13.97 2.83 5.21
CA PRO A 171 -13.34 4.14 5.37
C PRO A 171 -13.46 4.65 6.81
N MET A 172 -12.33 5.05 7.37
CA MET A 172 -12.24 5.70 8.67
C MET A 172 -12.38 7.21 8.50
N PRO A 173 -13.04 7.92 9.41
CA PRO A 173 -13.09 9.37 9.38
C PRO A 173 -11.69 9.97 9.60
N PRO A 174 -11.40 11.16 9.04
CA PRO A 174 -10.15 11.86 9.33
C PRO A 174 -10.11 12.29 10.82
N PRO A 175 -8.91 12.52 11.39
CA PRO A 175 -8.78 13.13 12.70
C PRO A 175 -9.54 14.45 12.77
N PRO A 176 -10.26 14.73 13.86
CA PRO A 176 -11.06 15.94 13.98
C PRO A 176 -10.16 17.19 14.08
N LEU A 177 -10.66 18.30 13.53
CA LEU A 177 -10.10 19.62 13.78
C LEU A 177 -10.82 20.25 14.98
N ASN A 178 -10.08 20.98 15.80
CA ASN A 178 -10.70 21.74 16.89
C ASN A 178 -11.51 22.94 16.35
N GLU A 179 -12.25 23.63 17.23
CA GLU A 179 -13.07 24.80 16.88
C GLU A 179 -12.30 25.91 16.12
N LYS A 180 -10.98 25.97 16.28
CA LYS A 180 -10.09 26.92 15.59
C LYS A 180 -9.48 26.36 14.30
N GLY A 181 -9.97 25.21 13.81
CA GLY A 181 -9.44 24.53 12.63
C GLY A 181 -8.02 23.96 12.81
N ARG A 182 -7.57 23.77 14.04
CA ARG A 182 -6.23 23.26 14.34
C ARG A 182 -6.28 21.75 14.61
N LEU A 183 -5.26 21.06 14.13
CA LEU A 183 -5.07 19.65 14.33
C LEU A 183 -4.45 19.38 15.71
N SER A 184 -5.05 18.44 16.46
CA SER A 184 -4.48 17.94 17.70
C SER A 184 -3.52 16.78 17.41
N ARG A 185 -2.31 16.84 17.97
CA ARG A 185 -1.32 15.74 17.85
C ARG A 185 -1.85 14.45 18.49
N ASN A 186 -2.62 14.55 19.57
CA ASN A 186 -3.20 13.39 20.23
C ASN A 186 -4.25 12.69 19.36
N ASP A 187 -5.08 13.45 18.64
CA ASP A 187 -6.12 12.91 17.78
C ASP A 187 -5.49 12.22 16.54
N VAL A 188 -4.42 12.80 15.99
CA VAL A 188 -3.64 12.15 14.91
C VAL A 188 -3.09 10.83 15.40
N ARG A 189 -2.44 10.79 16.55
CA ARG A 189 -1.85 9.59 17.14
C ARG A 189 -2.89 8.52 17.46
N ALA A 190 -4.03 8.91 18.01
CA ALA A 190 -5.14 7.99 18.27
C ALA A 190 -5.69 7.38 16.96
N THR A 191 -5.85 8.20 15.91
CA THR A 191 -6.27 7.72 14.58
C THR A 191 -5.22 6.78 13.96
N THR A 192 -3.93 7.10 14.10
CA THR A 192 -2.83 6.25 13.62
C THR A 192 -2.84 4.88 14.31
N GLU A 193 -3.10 4.83 15.61
CA GLU A 193 -3.17 3.56 16.35
C GLU A 193 -4.40 2.74 15.94
N THR A 194 -5.58 3.36 15.83
CA THR A 194 -6.79 2.70 15.31
C THR A 194 -6.55 2.16 13.89
N LEU A 195 -5.87 2.94 13.04
CA LEU A 195 -5.51 2.51 11.68
C LEU A 195 -4.60 1.28 11.71
N ARG A 196 -3.63 1.22 12.62
CA ARG A 196 -2.74 0.09 12.80
C ARG A 196 -3.50 -1.20 13.14
N GLU A 197 -4.45 -1.09 14.08
CA GLU A 197 -5.30 -2.21 14.49
C GLU A 197 -6.18 -2.70 13.33
N GLU A 198 -6.81 -1.78 12.59
CA GLU A 198 -7.62 -2.13 11.43
C GLU A 198 -6.80 -2.82 10.33
N ILE A 199 -5.62 -2.29 10.00
CA ILE A 199 -4.74 -2.92 9.01
C ILE A 199 -4.31 -4.32 9.48
N GLN A 200 -4.02 -4.50 10.79
CA GLN A 200 -3.67 -5.81 11.34
C GLN A 200 -4.78 -6.84 11.12
N VAL A 201 -6.02 -6.47 11.46
CA VAL A 201 -7.19 -7.37 11.28
C VAL A 201 -7.35 -7.76 9.80
N LEU A 202 -7.28 -6.78 8.90
CA LEU A 202 -7.44 -7.03 7.45
C LEU A 202 -6.26 -7.86 6.89
N PHE A 203 -5.05 -7.61 7.35
CA PHE A 203 -3.87 -8.38 6.95
C PHE A 203 -3.97 -9.84 7.41
N ASP A 204 -4.41 -10.08 8.65
CA ASP A 204 -4.61 -11.44 9.18
C ASP A 204 -5.66 -12.20 8.36
N GLN A 205 -6.78 -11.57 8.06
CA GLN A 205 -7.83 -12.15 7.22
C GLN A 205 -7.31 -12.46 5.81
N ALA A 206 -6.59 -11.54 5.20
CA ALA A 206 -6.00 -11.74 3.88
C ALA A 206 -4.99 -12.91 3.87
N GLN A 207 -4.18 -13.05 4.92
CA GLN A 207 -3.25 -14.17 5.06
C GLN A 207 -3.95 -15.52 5.20
N VAL A 208 -5.05 -15.58 5.96
CA VAL A 208 -5.90 -16.79 6.05
C VAL A 208 -6.42 -17.21 4.68
N VAL A 209 -6.95 -16.26 3.90
CA VAL A 209 -7.44 -16.54 2.52
C VAL A 209 -6.30 -17.01 1.61
N CYS A 210 -5.08 -16.54 1.81
CA CYS A 210 -3.90 -17.00 1.09
C CYS A 210 -3.41 -18.39 1.50
N GLY A 211 -4.00 -18.98 2.57
CA GLY A 211 -3.57 -20.26 3.14
C GLY A 211 -2.26 -20.16 3.94
N ASP A 212 -1.99 -19.00 4.48
CA ASP A 212 -0.79 -18.68 5.25
C ASP A 212 -1.13 -17.80 6.47
N PRO A 213 -1.92 -18.33 7.42
CA PRO A 213 -2.36 -17.56 8.57
C PRO A 213 -1.16 -17.05 9.37
N ASN A 214 -1.25 -15.82 9.84
CA ASN A 214 -0.24 -15.24 10.71
C ASN A 214 -0.14 -16.00 12.03
N VAL A 215 1.08 -16.36 12.43
CA VAL A 215 1.37 -17.03 13.70
C VAL A 215 2.09 -16.03 14.60
N TYR A 216 1.57 -15.82 15.79
CA TYR A 216 2.13 -14.90 16.78
C TYR A 216 2.88 -15.69 17.86
N GLU A 217 4.18 -15.51 17.93
CA GLU A 217 4.96 -16.08 19.03
C GLU A 217 4.75 -15.23 20.29
N PRO A 218 4.61 -15.85 21.48
CA PRO A 218 4.53 -15.13 22.74
C PRO A 218 5.77 -14.24 22.94
N GLY A 219 5.57 -12.98 23.26
CA GLY A 219 6.65 -12.02 23.45
C GLY A 219 7.25 -11.40 22.17
N SER A 220 6.72 -11.73 20.99
CA SER A 220 7.13 -11.14 19.70
C SER A 220 6.43 -9.82 19.40
N GLU A 221 6.06 -9.04 20.41
CA GLU A 221 5.50 -7.71 20.17
C GLU A 221 6.56 -6.82 19.53
N PRO A 222 6.21 -6.11 18.43
CA PRO A 222 7.13 -5.15 17.86
C PRO A 222 7.43 -4.09 18.93
N ASP A 223 8.71 -3.72 19.03
CA ASP A 223 9.12 -2.62 19.90
C ASP A 223 8.23 -1.41 19.61
N SER A 224 7.54 -0.92 20.64
CA SER A 224 6.57 0.18 20.53
C SER A 224 7.21 1.53 20.21
N ARG A 225 8.55 1.55 20.10
CA ARG A 225 9.28 2.75 19.71
C ARG A 225 9.10 3.00 18.21
N VAL A 226 8.33 4.03 17.89
CA VAL A 226 8.42 4.67 16.57
C VAL A 226 9.87 5.08 16.39
N PRO A 227 10.53 4.75 15.26
CA PRO A 227 11.86 5.28 15.01
C PRO A 227 11.82 6.80 15.18
N GLU A 228 12.65 7.34 16.05
CA GLU A 228 12.82 8.78 16.18
C GLU A 228 13.30 9.30 14.81
N GLU A 229 12.64 10.33 14.29
CA GLU A 229 12.93 11.00 13.03
C GLU A 229 14.30 11.69 13.04
#